data_3d68ae17c900dc618300c7dbd1d8b2e6
#
_entry.id   3d68ae17c900dc618300c7dbd1d8b2e6
#
_cell.length_a   1.000
_cell.length_b   1.000
_cell.length_c   1.000
_cell.angle_alpha   90.00
_cell.angle_beta   90.00
_cell.angle_gamma   90.00
#
_symmetry.space_group_name_H-M   'P 1'
#
loop_
_entity.id
_entity.type
_entity.pdbx_description
1 polymer ?
#
loop_
_entity_poly.entity_id
_entity_poly.type
_entity_poly.pdbx_seq_one_letter_code
_entity_poly.pdbx_strand_id
1 'polypeptide(L)'
;KKVSITGAITATEGIQLKAPTSSLTSSLAGKLAGVISTNSSGEPGSTSAFYIRGINTFGGVATPLILLDGVEISSGDLNRIPAESIESFSVLKDASATAIYGNRGANGVMLVTTKHGKENTKATVNVSVEASYFQPMNTPEFADGPTFMRTYNEAQQARSATVITPRYSDEIIAATESGINPYVYPNVDWYDMIFRSGNYNQRANVNVSGGASRVTYYMSLQANHDTGLLNAADNSAFNPNINHWEYNFQNNISYKLTNTTTVNLRMMAQIGSQKGPNNKTTDIYKKVMYANPVSFPGEEDHIYYGNAEIKAGAYGENPYQYMMGSFREDNFNTLNTSLDISQDLGFVTKGLSAKVLVNFKNWSNSYYTRSLSPYYYQVQPDSYDPENDTYALRLLQTGTDYISQSDITKEADQTFYLDARLDWKRSFGKHNMTAMFMYMMREYRNGVLPN
;
A
#
# COMPACT_ATOMS: atom_id res chain seq x y z
N LYS A 1 30.56 -5.07 -17.65
CA LYS A 1 31.35 -4.85 -16.41
C LYS A 1 31.75 -3.38 -16.38
N LYS A 2 31.12 -2.55 -15.55
CA LYS A 2 31.58 -1.18 -15.29
C LYS A 2 32.84 -1.26 -14.44
N VAL A 3 33.94 -0.87 -15.02
CA VAL A 3 35.26 -0.82 -14.37
C VAL A 3 35.27 0.37 -13.42
N SER A 4 35.66 0.10 -12.17
CA SER A 4 35.98 1.04 -11.07
C SER A 4 34.90 2.07 -10.72
N ILE A 5 33.82 1.61 -10.08
CA ILE A 5 33.06 2.45 -9.16
C ILE A 5 33.60 2.11 -7.77
N THR A 6 34.31 3.05 -7.17
CA THR A 6 34.90 2.93 -5.81
C THR A 6 33.85 3.12 -4.69
N GLY A 7 32.58 3.28 -5.03
CA GLY A 7 31.48 3.46 -4.08
C GLY A 7 30.74 2.17 -3.74
N ALA A 8 30.12 2.10 -2.55
CA ALA A 8 29.28 0.97 -2.15
C ALA A 8 27.97 0.95 -2.95
N ILE A 9 27.95 0.14 -4.00
CA ILE A 9 26.75 -0.10 -4.82
C ILE A 9 26.26 -1.51 -4.55
N THR A 10 24.98 -1.63 -4.23
CA THR A 10 24.27 -2.92 -4.20
C THR A 10 23.37 -2.99 -5.42
N ALA A 11 23.47 -4.08 -6.17
CA ALA A 11 22.60 -4.34 -7.31
C ALA A 11 21.91 -5.70 -7.14
N THR A 12 20.63 -5.77 -7.52
CA THR A 12 19.84 -7.00 -7.56
C THR A 12 18.93 -7.01 -8.78
N GLU A 13 18.58 -8.18 -9.26
CA GLU A 13 17.63 -8.33 -10.36
C GLU A 13 16.19 -8.16 -9.86
N GLY A 14 15.31 -7.57 -10.68
CA GLY A 14 13.92 -7.34 -10.31
C GLY A 14 13.19 -8.61 -9.91
N ILE A 15 13.45 -9.73 -10.58
CA ILE A 15 12.80 -11.01 -10.29
C ILE A 15 13.11 -11.55 -8.87
N GLN A 16 14.27 -11.21 -8.30
CA GLN A 16 14.63 -11.61 -6.94
C GLN A 16 13.78 -10.88 -5.87
N LEU A 17 13.18 -9.75 -6.24
CA LEU A 17 12.27 -9.00 -5.39
C LEU A 17 10.83 -9.48 -5.49
N LYS A 18 10.52 -10.42 -6.36
CA LYS A 18 9.18 -10.97 -6.49
C LYS A 18 8.72 -11.57 -5.14
N ALA A 19 7.54 -11.19 -4.72
CA ALA A 19 6.88 -11.66 -3.50
C ALA A 19 5.39 -11.87 -3.77
N PRO A 20 4.68 -12.67 -2.98
CA PRO A 20 3.25 -12.92 -3.13
C PRO A 20 2.40 -11.71 -2.66
N THR A 21 2.80 -10.51 -3.04
CA THR A 21 2.11 -9.24 -2.76
C THR A 21 2.22 -8.33 -3.97
N SER A 22 1.23 -7.48 -4.21
CA SER A 22 1.27 -6.43 -5.23
C SER A 22 2.21 -5.28 -4.86
N SER A 23 2.49 -5.11 -3.56
CA SER A 23 3.35 -4.06 -3.02
C SER A 23 4.83 -4.37 -3.22
N LEU A 24 5.46 -3.75 -4.23
CA LEU A 24 6.89 -3.90 -4.46
C LEU A 24 7.73 -3.37 -3.30
N THR A 25 7.33 -2.26 -2.68
CA THR A 25 8.09 -1.67 -1.58
C THR A 25 8.13 -2.55 -0.33
N SER A 26 7.08 -3.35 -0.08
CA SER A 26 7.08 -4.32 1.02
C SER A 26 8.05 -5.47 0.77
N SER A 27 8.30 -5.83 -0.49
CA SER A 27 9.22 -6.90 -0.87
C SER A 27 10.71 -6.50 -0.81
N LEU A 28 11.03 -5.21 -0.60
CA LEU A 28 12.42 -4.73 -0.46
C LEU A 28 13.07 -5.15 0.86
N ALA A 29 12.25 -5.42 1.90
CA ALA A 29 12.73 -5.78 3.22
C ALA A 29 13.60 -7.05 3.18
N GLY A 30 14.83 -6.96 3.70
CA GLY A 30 15.78 -8.06 3.77
C GLY A 30 16.40 -8.50 2.42
N LYS A 31 15.94 -7.96 1.28
CA LYS A 31 16.43 -8.34 -0.05
C LYS A 31 17.47 -7.39 -0.64
N LEU A 32 17.52 -6.14 -0.16
CA LEU A 32 18.48 -5.13 -0.61
C LEU A 32 19.44 -4.78 0.55
N ALA A 33 20.69 -5.13 0.45
CA ALA A 33 21.67 -4.82 1.49
C ALA A 33 21.80 -3.31 1.71
N GLY A 34 21.61 -2.86 2.97
CA GLY A 34 21.65 -1.46 3.39
C GLY A 34 20.36 -0.67 3.09
N VAL A 35 19.28 -1.34 2.72
CA VAL A 35 17.92 -0.78 2.70
C VAL A 35 17.16 -1.33 3.90
N ILE A 36 16.61 -0.44 4.71
CA ILE A 36 15.72 -0.76 5.82
C ILE A 36 14.32 -0.45 5.33
N SER A 37 13.44 -1.44 5.30
CA SER A 37 12.03 -1.27 4.98
C SER A 37 11.17 -1.60 6.19
N THR A 38 10.21 -0.74 6.47
CA THR A 38 9.22 -0.94 7.54
C THR A 38 7.84 -1.02 6.91
N ASN A 39 7.18 -2.14 7.13
CA ASN A 39 5.79 -2.33 6.74
C ASN A 39 4.91 -2.04 7.97
N SER A 40 4.15 -0.96 7.94
CA SER A 40 3.25 -0.58 9.04
C SER A 40 1.87 -1.23 8.93
N SER A 41 1.52 -1.75 7.75
CA SER A 41 0.26 -2.40 7.46
C SER A 41 0.49 -3.46 6.38
N GLY A 42 -0.14 -4.63 6.50
CA GLY A 42 -0.23 -5.63 5.44
C GLY A 42 -1.39 -5.40 4.49
N GLU A 43 -2.03 -4.25 4.57
CA GLU A 43 -3.22 -3.89 3.81
C GLU A 43 -2.92 -3.81 2.31
N PRO A 44 -3.78 -4.36 1.43
CA PRO A 44 -3.65 -4.25 -0.01
C PRO A 44 -3.48 -2.80 -0.47
N GLY A 45 -2.56 -2.56 -1.42
CA GLY A 45 -2.26 -1.22 -1.93
C GLY A 45 -1.41 -0.34 -1.00
N SER A 46 -1.12 -0.77 0.23
CA SER A 46 -0.29 0.00 1.16
C SER A 46 1.17 0.10 0.70
N THR A 47 1.80 1.26 0.95
CA THR A 47 3.20 1.51 0.61
C THR A 47 4.05 1.39 1.86
N SER A 48 5.10 0.57 1.81
CA SER A 48 6.08 0.47 2.89
C SER A 48 7.07 1.62 2.83
N ALA A 49 7.39 2.19 3.99
CA ALA A 49 8.48 3.15 4.10
C ALA A 49 9.82 2.41 4.03
N PHE A 50 10.78 2.97 3.29
CA PHE A 50 12.13 2.42 3.23
C PHE A 50 13.18 3.52 3.23
N TYR A 51 14.34 3.19 3.79
CA TYR A 51 15.45 4.11 4.01
C TYR A 51 16.77 3.45 3.61
N ILE A 52 17.72 4.26 3.14
CA ILE A 52 19.08 3.79 2.83
C ILE A 52 19.99 4.17 3.99
N ARG A 53 20.64 3.16 4.62
CA ARG A 53 21.51 3.33 5.81
C ARG A 53 20.81 3.92 7.04
N GLY A 54 19.48 3.88 7.12
CA GLY A 54 18.71 4.40 8.24
C GLY A 54 18.15 5.80 8.04
N ILE A 55 17.56 6.35 9.09
CA ILE A 55 16.99 7.70 9.10
C ILE A 55 18.08 8.68 9.54
N ASN A 56 18.63 9.45 8.60
CA ASN A 56 19.76 10.34 8.82
C ASN A 56 19.38 11.82 8.86
N THR A 57 18.08 12.16 8.94
CA THR A 57 17.59 13.53 8.92
C THR A 57 16.93 13.90 10.23
N PHE A 58 17.24 15.09 10.72
CA PHE A 58 16.59 15.68 11.89
C PHE A 58 15.47 16.63 11.39
N GLY A 59 14.22 16.12 11.31
CA GLY A 59 13.06 16.91 10.88
C GLY A 59 12.89 17.12 9.37
N GLY A 60 13.70 16.47 8.53
CA GLY A 60 13.60 16.53 7.06
C GLY A 60 13.02 15.25 6.43
N VAL A 61 12.89 15.26 5.09
CA VAL A 61 12.47 14.08 4.32
C VAL A 61 13.58 13.05 4.34
N ALA A 62 13.32 11.86 4.90
CA ALA A 62 14.30 10.78 5.05
C ALA A 62 14.28 9.78 3.87
N THR A 63 13.31 9.89 2.95
CA THR A 63 13.18 8.97 1.81
C THR A 63 14.30 9.17 0.80
N PRO A 64 14.84 8.09 0.22
CA PRO A 64 15.85 8.20 -0.84
C PRO A 64 15.25 8.75 -2.14
N LEU A 65 16.10 9.29 -3.01
CA LEU A 65 15.73 9.63 -4.37
C LEU A 65 15.54 8.36 -5.19
N ILE A 66 14.40 8.19 -5.83
CA ILE A 66 14.09 7.02 -6.67
C ILE A 66 14.07 7.46 -8.13
N LEU A 67 14.86 6.80 -8.95
CA LEU A 67 14.94 7.07 -10.39
C LEU A 67 14.54 5.84 -11.19
N LEU A 68 13.44 5.92 -11.92
CA LEU A 68 13.01 4.91 -12.89
C LEU A 68 13.51 5.30 -14.28
N ASP A 69 14.44 4.53 -14.85
CA ASP A 69 15.09 4.80 -16.14
C ASP A 69 15.64 6.23 -16.27
N GLY A 70 16.07 6.81 -15.13
CA GLY A 70 16.61 8.16 -15.04
C GLY A 70 15.61 9.26 -14.68
N VAL A 71 14.34 8.96 -14.61
CA VAL A 71 13.27 9.90 -14.21
C VAL A 71 12.90 9.68 -12.75
N GLU A 72 12.73 10.76 -11.99
CA GLU A 72 12.30 10.69 -10.60
C GLU A 72 10.84 10.26 -10.46
N ILE A 73 10.62 9.29 -9.58
CA ILE A 73 9.30 8.79 -9.21
C ILE A 73 9.12 8.79 -7.68
N SER A 74 7.88 8.74 -7.22
CA SER A 74 7.56 8.59 -5.80
C SER A 74 7.67 7.14 -5.32
N SER A 75 7.71 6.94 -3.99
CA SER A 75 7.62 5.60 -3.39
C SER A 75 6.30 4.90 -3.74
N GLY A 76 5.21 5.67 -3.85
CA GLY A 76 3.91 5.13 -4.27
C GLY A 76 3.91 4.66 -5.73
N ASP A 77 4.59 5.38 -6.64
CA ASP A 77 4.76 4.93 -8.02
C ASP A 77 5.60 3.65 -8.08
N LEU A 78 6.71 3.61 -7.32
CA LEU A 78 7.56 2.42 -7.24
C LEU A 78 6.78 1.21 -6.73
N ASN A 79 5.93 1.42 -5.73
CA ASN A 79 5.15 0.35 -5.10
C ASN A 79 4.29 -0.44 -6.09
N ARG A 80 3.79 0.23 -7.11
CA ARG A 80 2.87 -0.32 -8.12
C ARG A 80 3.59 -0.93 -9.33
N ILE A 81 4.92 -0.84 -9.42
CA ILE A 81 5.66 -1.42 -10.54
C ILE A 81 5.80 -2.91 -10.35
N PRO A 82 5.35 -3.74 -11.32
CA PRO A 82 5.56 -5.18 -11.25
C PRO A 82 7.04 -5.55 -11.19
N ALA A 83 7.42 -6.42 -10.25
CA ALA A 83 8.79 -6.91 -10.13
C ALA A 83 9.28 -7.57 -11.44
N GLU A 84 8.37 -8.24 -12.15
CA GLU A 84 8.61 -8.87 -13.43
C GLU A 84 8.98 -7.88 -14.55
N SER A 85 8.57 -6.62 -14.42
CA SER A 85 8.85 -5.55 -15.38
C SER A 85 10.20 -4.88 -15.17
N ILE A 86 10.86 -5.18 -14.05
CA ILE A 86 12.13 -4.57 -13.66
C ILE A 86 13.28 -5.50 -14.03
N GLU A 87 14.30 -4.93 -14.67
CA GLU A 87 15.55 -5.62 -14.96
C GLU A 87 16.47 -5.63 -13.73
N SER A 88 16.69 -4.45 -13.13
CA SER A 88 17.60 -4.32 -12.01
C SER A 88 17.28 -3.16 -11.07
N PHE A 89 17.64 -3.33 -9.81
CA PHE A 89 17.77 -2.28 -8.81
C PHE A 89 19.25 -2.04 -8.51
N SER A 90 19.63 -0.77 -8.42
CA SER A 90 20.97 -0.37 -7.96
C SER A 90 20.83 0.71 -6.91
N VAL A 91 21.42 0.49 -5.73
CA VAL A 91 21.36 1.45 -4.62
C VAL A 91 22.73 2.13 -4.47
N LEU A 92 22.75 3.45 -4.69
CA LEU A 92 23.91 4.30 -4.51
C LEU A 92 23.88 4.85 -3.08
N LYS A 93 24.86 4.45 -2.28
CA LYS A 93 24.89 4.75 -0.84
C LYS A 93 25.91 5.83 -0.47
N ASP A 94 26.95 6.02 -1.28
CA ASP A 94 28.06 6.92 -0.96
C ASP A 94 27.91 8.28 -1.65
N ALA A 95 28.35 9.34 -0.98
CA ALA A 95 28.28 10.71 -1.48
C ALA A 95 28.96 10.89 -2.84
N SER A 96 30.06 10.18 -3.10
CA SER A 96 30.75 10.21 -4.40
C SER A 96 29.89 9.65 -5.54
N ALA A 97 29.08 8.63 -5.26
CA ALA A 97 28.16 8.03 -6.23
C ALA A 97 26.89 8.86 -6.44
N THR A 98 26.44 9.61 -5.42
CA THR A 98 25.23 10.42 -5.44
C THR A 98 25.48 11.89 -5.78
N ALA A 99 26.75 12.33 -5.89
CA ALA A 99 27.14 13.74 -6.13
C ALA A 99 26.48 14.38 -7.34
N ILE A 100 26.22 13.62 -8.40
CA ILE A 100 25.55 14.10 -9.61
C ILE A 100 24.09 14.51 -9.38
N TYR A 101 23.48 14.08 -8.27
CA TYR A 101 22.10 14.40 -7.90
C TYR A 101 22.01 15.53 -6.86
N GLY A 102 23.17 16.11 -6.48
CA GLY A 102 23.26 17.20 -5.52
C GLY A 102 22.59 16.88 -4.17
N ASN A 103 21.96 17.87 -3.58
CA ASN A 103 21.25 17.74 -2.29
C ASN A 103 20.15 16.65 -2.29
N ARG A 104 19.54 16.40 -3.44
CA ARG A 104 18.48 15.37 -3.57
C ARG A 104 19.00 13.95 -3.36
N GLY A 105 20.29 13.71 -3.61
CA GLY A 105 20.95 12.44 -3.36
C GLY A 105 21.46 12.22 -1.93
N ALA A 106 21.23 13.16 -1.01
CA ALA A 106 21.77 13.12 0.36
C ALA A 106 21.35 11.88 1.15
N ASN A 107 20.11 11.39 0.97
CA ASN A 107 19.58 10.19 1.63
C ASN A 107 19.83 8.90 0.81
N GLY A 108 20.74 8.95 -0.17
CA GLY A 108 20.99 7.86 -1.10
C GLY A 108 20.07 7.91 -2.34
N VAL A 109 20.45 7.15 -3.35
CA VAL A 109 19.71 7.09 -4.63
C VAL A 109 19.43 5.64 -4.98
N MET A 110 18.18 5.35 -5.31
CA MET A 110 17.74 4.06 -5.85
C MET A 110 17.53 4.20 -7.35
N LEU A 111 18.31 3.47 -8.13
CA LEU A 111 18.17 3.39 -9.58
C LEU A 111 17.38 2.13 -9.92
N VAL A 112 16.26 2.30 -10.57
CA VAL A 112 15.39 1.23 -11.07
C VAL A 112 15.47 1.23 -12.59
N THR A 113 15.87 0.11 -13.16
CA THR A 113 15.94 -0.07 -14.62
C THR A 113 14.86 -1.05 -15.04
N THR A 114 14.04 -0.67 -16.01
CA THR A 114 13.00 -1.54 -16.55
C THR A 114 13.55 -2.48 -17.60
N LYS A 115 12.86 -3.60 -17.84
CA LYS A 115 13.25 -4.58 -18.87
C LYS A 115 13.15 -4.01 -20.26
N HIS A 116 14.10 -4.40 -21.12
CA HIS A 116 14.19 -4.04 -22.52
C HIS A 116 14.29 -5.29 -23.41
N GLY A 117 13.93 -5.15 -24.65
CA GLY A 117 14.21 -6.18 -25.67
C GLY A 117 15.71 -6.28 -25.99
N LYS A 118 16.11 -7.41 -26.56
CA LYS A 118 17.50 -7.64 -27.04
C LYS A 118 17.53 -7.67 -28.56
N GLU A 119 18.58 -7.08 -29.14
CA GLU A 119 18.78 -7.08 -30.59
C GLU A 119 18.92 -8.51 -31.13
N ASN A 120 18.44 -8.71 -32.35
CA ASN A 120 18.52 -9.98 -33.06
C ASN A 120 18.00 -11.20 -32.26
N THR A 121 17.00 -10.98 -31.42
CA THR A 121 16.38 -12.00 -30.57
C THR A 121 14.95 -12.25 -31.05
N LYS A 122 14.59 -13.52 -31.23
CA LYS A 122 13.21 -13.91 -31.56
C LYS A 122 12.25 -13.43 -30.45
N ALA A 123 11.02 -13.15 -30.85
CA ALA A 123 9.96 -12.83 -29.88
C ALA A 123 9.78 -13.98 -28.88
N THR A 124 9.85 -13.63 -27.61
CA THR A 124 9.58 -14.55 -26.49
C THR A 124 8.37 -14.03 -25.75
N VAL A 125 7.37 -14.90 -25.57
CA VAL A 125 6.17 -14.62 -24.79
C VAL A 125 6.26 -15.40 -23.50
N ASN A 126 6.06 -14.72 -22.37
CA ASN A 126 5.94 -15.37 -21.06
C ASN A 126 4.56 -15.05 -20.48
N VAL A 127 3.92 -16.07 -19.94
CA VAL A 127 2.63 -15.97 -19.26
C VAL A 127 2.79 -16.58 -17.88
N SER A 128 2.35 -15.87 -16.86
CA SER A 128 2.29 -16.38 -15.49
C SER A 128 0.93 -16.07 -14.86
N VAL A 129 0.39 -17.04 -14.15
CA VAL A 129 -0.81 -16.89 -13.33
C VAL A 129 -0.49 -17.43 -11.95
N GLU A 130 -0.80 -16.68 -10.94
CA GLU A 130 -0.46 -16.98 -9.54
C GLU A 130 -1.69 -16.75 -8.66
N ALA A 131 -1.90 -17.66 -7.72
CA ALA A 131 -2.81 -17.48 -6.60
C ALA A 131 -2.03 -17.66 -5.30
N SER A 132 -2.20 -16.75 -4.37
CA SER A 132 -1.50 -16.78 -3.09
C SER A 132 -2.53 -16.77 -1.96
N TYR A 133 -2.43 -17.72 -1.04
CA TYR A 133 -3.15 -17.67 0.23
C TYR A 133 -2.28 -16.92 1.24
N PHE A 134 -2.88 -16.01 1.96
CA PHE A 134 -2.20 -15.26 3.02
C PHE A 134 -3.02 -15.29 4.30
N GLN A 135 -2.33 -15.23 5.42
CA GLN A 135 -2.92 -15.27 6.77
C GLN A 135 -2.09 -14.40 7.72
N PRO A 136 -2.66 -13.91 8.82
CA PRO A 136 -1.90 -13.26 9.87
C PRO A 136 -0.81 -14.21 10.40
N MET A 137 0.39 -13.69 10.63
CA MET A 137 1.48 -14.50 11.20
C MET A 137 1.31 -14.72 12.71
N ASN A 138 0.65 -13.78 13.37
CA ASN A 138 0.36 -13.84 14.78
C ASN A 138 -0.99 -13.15 15.05
N THR A 139 -1.86 -13.81 15.76
CA THR A 139 -3.16 -13.28 16.20
C THR A 139 -3.12 -13.09 17.72
N PRO A 140 -3.63 -11.97 18.24
CA PRO A 140 -3.73 -11.80 19.68
C PRO A 140 -4.76 -12.78 20.25
N GLU A 141 -4.44 -13.37 21.40
CA GLU A 141 -5.38 -14.15 22.20
C GLU A 141 -6.00 -13.23 23.26
N PHE A 142 -7.30 -13.19 23.32
CA PHE A 142 -8.04 -12.40 24.30
C PHE A 142 -8.64 -13.28 25.38
N ALA A 143 -8.78 -12.72 26.57
CA ALA A 143 -9.56 -13.37 27.62
C ALA A 143 -11.05 -13.42 27.23
N ASP A 144 -11.69 -14.55 27.44
CA ASP A 144 -13.13 -14.68 27.32
C ASP A 144 -13.89 -13.85 28.38
N GLY A 145 -15.19 -13.70 28.21
CA GLY A 145 -16.04 -12.91 29.09
C GLY A 145 -15.93 -13.30 30.55
N PRO A 146 -16.10 -14.57 30.91
CA PRO A 146 -15.97 -15.04 32.32
C PRO A 146 -14.59 -14.74 32.93
N THR A 147 -13.51 -14.98 32.19
CA THR A 147 -12.14 -14.68 32.64
C THR A 147 -11.93 -13.17 32.80
N PHE A 148 -12.42 -12.36 31.85
CA PHE A 148 -12.38 -10.91 31.95
C PHE A 148 -13.11 -10.40 33.20
N MET A 149 -14.33 -10.87 33.47
CA MET A 149 -15.16 -10.46 34.63
C MET A 149 -14.48 -10.81 35.94
N ARG A 150 -14.01 -12.05 36.11
CA ARG A 150 -13.30 -12.50 37.32
C ARG A 150 -12.05 -11.65 37.57
N THR A 151 -11.21 -11.46 36.53
CA THR A 151 -9.99 -10.66 36.63
C THR A 151 -10.29 -9.19 36.93
N TYR A 152 -11.37 -8.64 36.37
CA TYR A 152 -11.80 -7.27 36.64
C TYR A 152 -12.22 -7.10 38.10
N ASN A 153 -13.06 -8.01 38.63
CA ASN A 153 -13.47 -7.98 40.01
C ASN A 153 -12.27 -8.10 40.97
N GLU A 154 -11.36 -9.02 40.71
CA GLU A 154 -10.12 -9.19 41.47
C GLU A 154 -9.24 -7.93 41.45
N ALA A 155 -9.07 -7.32 40.30
CA ALA A 155 -8.30 -6.07 40.13
C ALA A 155 -8.95 -4.89 40.88
N GLN A 156 -10.28 -4.81 40.92
CA GLN A 156 -10.99 -3.81 41.72
C GLN A 156 -10.79 -4.03 43.22
N GLN A 157 -10.95 -5.27 43.68
CA GLN A 157 -10.75 -5.61 45.09
C GLN A 157 -9.31 -5.33 45.54
N ALA A 158 -8.32 -5.65 44.71
CA ALA A 158 -6.90 -5.42 45.01
C ALA A 158 -6.54 -3.93 45.19
N ARG A 159 -7.32 -3.03 44.61
CA ARG A 159 -7.16 -1.57 44.73
C ARG A 159 -7.91 -0.96 45.89
N SER A 160 -8.73 -1.74 46.59
CA SER A 160 -9.53 -1.27 47.72
C SER A 160 -8.97 -1.80 49.05
N ALA A 161 -8.93 -0.94 50.06
CA ALA A 161 -8.57 -1.35 51.43
C ALA A 161 -9.72 -2.06 52.16
N THR A 162 -10.93 -2.01 51.62
CA THR A 162 -12.15 -2.64 52.18
C THR A 162 -12.75 -3.60 51.17
N VAL A 163 -13.54 -4.56 51.64
CA VAL A 163 -14.32 -5.42 50.74
C VAL A 163 -15.32 -4.56 49.97
N ILE A 164 -15.32 -4.70 48.64
CA ILE A 164 -16.24 -4.00 47.74
C ILE A 164 -17.24 -4.97 47.13
N THR A 165 -18.40 -4.47 46.73
CA THR A 165 -19.33 -5.23 45.90
C THR A 165 -18.72 -5.41 44.52
N PRO A 166 -18.57 -6.66 44.05
CA PRO A 166 -18.03 -6.89 42.70
C PRO A 166 -18.90 -6.23 41.62
N ARG A 167 -18.28 -5.74 40.57
CA ARG A 167 -19.02 -5.20 39.40
C ARG A 167 -19.84 -6.28 38.70
N TYR A 168 -19.28 -7.48 38.58
CA TYR A 168 -19.92 -8.63 37.98
C TYR A 168 -20.25 -9.66 39.08
N SER A 169 -21.53 -9.98 39.28
CA SER A 169 -21.93 -11.01 40.22
C SER A 169 -21.62 -12.42 39.72
N ASP A 170 -21.57 -13.39 40.61
CA ASP A 170 -21.34 -14.79 40.24
C ASP A 170 -22.43 -15.32 39.30
N GLU A 171 -23.69 -14.83 39.45
CA GLU A 171 -24.81 -15.19 38.59
C GLU A 171 -24.58 -14.69 37.14
N ILE A 172 -24.12 -13.44 36.98
CA ILE A 172 -23.82 -12.87 35.66
C ILE A 172 -22.65 -13.63 34.99
N ILE A 173 -21.62 -13.94 35.77
CA ILE A 173 -20.47 -14.73 35.28
C ILE A 173 -20.92 -16.11 34.81
N ALA A 174 -21.74 -16.80 35.63
CA ALA A 174 -22.27 -18.13 35.29
C ALA A 174 -23.21 -18.10 34.08
N ALA A 175 -24.06 -17.08 33.96
CA ALA A 175 -24.94 -16.88 32.80
C ALA A 175 -24.13 -16.68 31.52
N THR A 176 -23.08 -15.86 31.56
CA THR A 176 -22.17 -15.66 30.42
C THR A 176 -21.42 -16.95 30.07
N GLU A 177 -20.95 -17.70 31.06
CA GLU A 177 -20.22 -18.96 30.86
C GLU A 177 -21.12 -20.05 30.25
N SER A 178 -22.41 -20.05 30.60
CA SER A 178 -23.40 -21.00 30.06
C SER A 178 -23.89 -20.64 28.67
N GLY A 179 -23.72 -19.36 28.22
CA GLY A 179 -24.19 -18.88 26.93
C GLY A 179 -25.72 -18.84 26.78
N ILE A 180 -26.47 -18.66 27.86
CA ILE A 180 -27.94 -18.68 27.88
C ILE A 180 -28.55 -17.75 26.83
N ASN A 181 -28.13 -16.48 26.80
CA ASN A 181 -28.49 -15.52 25.76
C ASN A 181 -27.30 -14.61 25.49
N PRO A 182 -26.66 -14.72 24.30
CA PRO A 182 -25.43 -13.98 23.98
C PRO A 182 -25.67 -12.48 23.80
N TYR A 183 -26.90 -12.03 23.65
CA TYR A 183 -27.22 -10.61 23.54
C TYR A 183 -27.39 -9.95 24.92
N VAL A 184 -27.87 -10.70 25.88
CA VAL A 184 -28.02 -10.24 27.28
C VAL A 184 -26.75 -10.45 28.09
N TYR A 185 -26.07 -11.58 27.87
CA TYR A 185 -24.81 -11.96 28.53
C TYR A 185 -23.71 -12.15 27.51
N PRO A 186 -23.23 -11.08 26.92
CA PRO A 186 -22.28 -11.15 25.81
C PRO A 186 -20.92 -11.74 26.21
N ASN A 187 -20.38 -12.55 25.31
CA ASN A 187 -19.04 -13.10 25.37
C ASN A 187 -18.43 -13.04 23.95
N VAL A 188 -18.04 -11.85 23.54
CA VAL A 188 -17.68 -11.56 22.17
C VAL A 188 -16.17 -11.68 21.97
N ASP A 189 -15.74 -12.56 21.08
CA ASP A 189 -14.41 -12.47 20.49
C ASP A 189 -14.44 -11.45 19.35
N TRP A 190 -14.01 -10.23 19.67
CA TRP A 190 -13.99 -9.13 18.71
C TRP A 190 -13.02 -9.34 17.54
N TYR A 191 -11.92 -10.09 17.79
CA TYR A 191 -10.96 -10.37 16.74
C TYR A 191 -11.53 -11.33 15.70
N ASP A 192 -12.08 -12.44 16.13
CA ASP A 192 -12.70 -13.43 15.23
C ASP A 192 -13.95 -12.88 14.53
N MET A 193 -14.69 -11.99 15.19
CA MET A 193 -15.84 -11.33 14.57
C MET A 193 -15.44 -10.40 13.44
N ILE A 194 -14.33 -9.67 13.59
CA ILE A 194 -13.90 -8.59 12.67
C ILE A 194 -12.93 -9.08 11.60
N PHE A 195 -12.07 -10.06 11.91
CA PHE A 195 -11.01 -10.50 11.01
C PHE A 195 -11.17 -11.96 10.60
N ARG A 196 -10.90 -12.21 9.32
CA ARG A 196 -10.79 -13.55 8.75
C ARG A 196 -9.43 -14.15 9.06
N SER A 197 -9.39 -15.48 9.21
CA SER A 197 -8.14 -16.22 9.39
C SER A 197 -7.22 -16.22 8.18
N GLY A 198 -7.72 -15.91 6.99
CA GLY A 198 -6.94 -15.79 5.76
C GLY A 198 -7.79 -15.44 4.55
N ASN A 199 -7.11 -15.14 3.44
CA ASN A 199 -7.76 -14.82 2.16
C ASN A 199 -6.81 -15.10 0.98
N TYR A 200 -7.28 -14.89 -0.24
CA TYR A 200 -6.55 -15.16 -1.47
C TYR A 200 -6.27 -13.89 -2.26
N ASN A 201 -5.06 -13.80 -2.81
CA ASN A 201 -4.68 -12.81 -3.81
C ASN A 201 -4.41 -13.52 -5.14
N GLN A 202 -4.68 -12.84 -6.24
CA GLN A 202 -4.54 -13.37 -7.59
C GLN A 202 -3.72 -12.41 -8.45
N ARG A 203 -2.86 -12.98 -9.30
CA ARG A 203 -2.04 -12.23 -10.23
C ARG A 203 -1.96 -12.93 -11.56
N ALA A 204 -2.09 -12.17 -12.64
CA ALA A 204 -1.82 -12.64 -13.99
C ALA A 204 -0.86 -11.67 -14.68
N ASN A 205 0.17 -12.17 -15.36
CA ASN A 205 1.12 -11.38 -16.13
C ASN A 205 1.35 -12.03 -17.49
N VAL A 206 1.32 -11.20 -18.51
CA VAL A 206 1.74 -11.58 -19.87
C VAL A 206 2.79 -10.57 -20.31
N ASN A 207 3.95 -11.03 -20.75
CA ASN A 207 4.94 -10.17 -21.32
C ASN A 207 5.54 -10.74 -22.61
N VAL A 208 5.91 -9.85 -23.51
CA VAL A 208 6.57 -10.17 -24.77
C VAL A 208 7.82 -9.33 -24.93
N SER A 209 8.91 -9.95 -25.32
CA SER A 209 10.17 -9.26 -25.59
C SER A 209 10.83 -9.82 -26.84
N GLY A 210 11.55 -8.99 -27.55
CA GLY A 210 12.28 -9.40 -28.75
C GLY A 210 12.98 -8.23 -29.41
N GLY A 211 13.56 -8.47 -30.58
CA GLY A 211 14.15 -7.41 -31.38
C GLY A 211 14.82 -7.89 -32.66
N ALA A 212 14.83 -6.99 -33.63
CA ALA A 212 15.62 -7.09 -34.86
C ALA A 212 16.90 -6.23 -34.71
N SER A 213 17.64 -6.03 -35.81
CA SER A 213 18.89 -5.25 -35.82
C SER A 213 18.70 -3.78 -35.44
N ARG A 214 17.54 -3.20 -35.70
CA ARG A 214 17.25 -1.78 -35.47
C ARG A 214 16.16 -1.52 -34.42
N VAL A 215 15.36 -2.50 -34.09
CA VAL A 215 14.22 -2.35 -33.15
C VAL A 215 14.34 -3.38 -32.04
N THR A 216 14.22 -2.95 -30.79
CA THR A 216 14.01 -3.85 -29.67
C THR A 216 12.77 -3.42 -28.91
N TYR A 217 12.05 -4.38 -28.35
CA TYR A 217 10.82 -4.12 -27.64
C TYR A 217 10.63 -5.04 -26.44
N TYR A 218 10.01 -4.49 -25.42
CA TYR A 218 9.46 -5.19 -24.27
C TYR A 218 8.08 -4.63 -23.98
N MET A 219 7.08 -5.48 -23.91
CA MET A 219 5.71 -5.12 -23.52
C MET A 219 5.24 -6.07 -22.43
N SER A 220 4.52 -5.54 -21.45
CA SER A 220 3.94 -6.32 -20.36
C SER A 220 2.56 -5.81 -19.99
N LEU A 221 1.66 -6.74 -19.71
CA LEU A 221 0.35 -6.49 -19.12
C LEU A 221 0.24 -7.35 -17.87
N GLN A 222 -0.11 -6.73 -16.74
CA GLN A 222 -0.34 -7.41 -15.48
C GLN A 222 -1.67 -6.99 -14.88
N ALA A 223 -2.39 -7.95 -14.32
CA ALA A 223 -3.58 -7.73 -13.51
C ALA A 223 -3.36 -8.32 -12.12
N ASN A 224 -3.64 -7.54 -11.09
CA ASN A 224 -3.59 -7.95 -9.69
C ASN A 224 -4.99 -7.81 -9.08
N HIS A 225 -5.36 -8.78 -8.26
CA HIS A 225 -6.52 -8.71 -7.39
C HIS A 225 -6.10 -9.08 -5.98
N ASP A 226 -6.10 -8.10 -5.09
CA ASP A 226 -5.75 -8.27 -3.69
C ASP A 226 -6.98 -8.02 -2.83
N THR A 227 -7.15 -8.83 -1.79
CA THR A 227 -8.28 -8.77 -0.86
C THR A 227 -7.80 -8.53 0.56
N GLY A 228 -8.64 -7.91 1.39
CA GLY A 228 -8.36 -7.70 2.81
C GLY A 228 -8.76 -8.89 3.68
N LEU A 229 -8.60 -8.71 4.99
CA LEU A 229 -8.95 -9.70 6.02
C LEU A 229 -10.17 -9.30 6.86
N LEU A 230 -10.92 -8.25 6.47
CA LEU A 230 -12.12 -7.87 7.21
C LEU A 230 -13.25 -8.87 6.93
N ASN A 231 -13.92 -9.29 8.01
CA ASN A 231 -15.04 -10.23 7.97
C ASN A 231 -16.37 -9.45 7.88
N ALA A 232 -16.81 -9.20 6.64
CA ALA A 232 -18.08 -8.52 6.41
C ALA A 232 -19.22 -9.53 6.22
N ALA A 233 -20.40 -9.22 6.73
CA ALA A 233 -21.60 -10.01 6.48
C ALA A 233 -22.04 -9.91 5.02
N ASP A 234 -22.46 -11.01 4.42
CA ASP A 234 -22.88 -11.06 3.01
C ASP A 234 -24.21 -10.31 2.76
N ASN A 235 -24.99 -10.02 3.80
CA ASN A 235 -26.26 -9.31 3.73
C ASN A 235 -26.16 -7.80 3.88
N SER A 236 -24.94 -7.25 3.98
CA SER A 236 -24.75 -5.81 4.08
C SER A 236 -24.99 -5.08 2.77
N ALA A 237 -25.47 -3.83 2.83
CA ALA A 237 -25.68 -2.98 1.66
C ALA A 237 -24.41 -2.69 0.85
N PHE A 238 -23.24 -2.89 1.45
CA PHE A 238 -21.92 -2.85 0.84
C PHE A 238 -20.97 -3.75 1.62
N ASN A 239 -19.94 -4.26 0.93
CA ASN A 239 -18.90 -5.07 1.55
C ASN A 239 -17.73 -4.16 1.95
N PRO A 240 -17.46 -3.94 3.25
CA PRO A 240 -16.35 -3.11 3.72
C PRO A 240 -14.99 -3.80 3.62
N ASN A 241 -14.92 -5.09 3.27
CA ASN A 241 -13.62 -5.72 3.08
C ASN A 241 -12.88 -5.07 1.91
N ILE A 242 -11.56 -4.94 2.05
CA ILE A 242 -10.73 -4.37 0.99
C ILE A 242 -10.76 -5.28 -0.22
N ASN A 243 -11.07 -4.67 -1.36
CA ASN A 243 -11.02 -5.28 -2.68
C ASN A 243 -10.25 -4.34 -3.59
N HIS A 244 -9.03 -4.73 -3.95
CA HIS A 244 -8.09 -3.92 -4.72
C HIS A 244 -7.80 -4.59 -6.06
N TRP A 245 -8.15 -3.89 -7.14
CA TRP A 245 -7.82 -4.28 -8.50
C TRP A 245 -6.80 -3.31 -9.08
N GLU A 246 -5.76 -3.83 -9.71
CA GLU A 246 -4.76 -3.02 -10.40
C GLU A 246 -4.33 -3.66 -11.70
N TYR A 247 -4.31 -2.85 -12.76
CA TYR A 247 -3.86 -3.21 -14.09
C TYR A 247 -2.63 -2.36 -14.43
N ASN A 248 -1.55 -3.03 -14.79
CA ASN A 248 -0.28 -2.40 -15.16
C ASN A 248 0.03 -2.74 -16.60
N PHE A 249 0.22 -1.73 -17.43
CA PHE A 249 0.71 -1.85 -18.79
C PHE A 249 2.08 -1.18 -18.89
N GLN A 250 3.05 -1.87 -19.48
CA GLN A 250 4.37 -1.33 -19.78
C GLN A 250 4.74 -1.61 -21.21
N ASN A 251 5.32 -0.59 -21.86
CA ASN A 251 5.84 -0.68 -23.21
C ASN A 251 7.19 0.05 -23.31
N ASN A 252 8.25 -0.66 -23.67
CA ASN A 252 9.58 -0.14 -23.89
C ASN A 252 10.02 -0.50 -25.32
N ILE A 253 10.16 0.50 -26.17
CA ILE A 253 10.62 0.35 -27.55
C ILE A 253 11.89 1.17 -27.73
N SER A 254 12.94 0.56 -28.28
CA SER A 254 14.15 1.22 -28.72
C SER A 254 14.30 1.08 -30.23
N TYR A 255 14.50 2.19 -30.91
CA TYR A 255 14.65 2.22 -32.35
C TYR A 255 15.96 2.95 -32.78
N LYS A 256 16.83 2.24 -33.44
CA LYS A 256 18.02 2.82 -34.11
C LYS A 256 17.61 3.51 -35.40
N LEU A 257 17.32 4.81 -35.31
CA LEU A 257 16.90 5.62 -36.44
C LEU A 257 18.03 5.67 -37.52
N THR A 258 19.25 5.86 -37.04
CA THR A 258 20.48 5.78 -37.83
C THR A 258 21.52 4.94 -37.09
N ASN A 259 22.72 4.79 -37.65
CA ASN A 259 23.82 4.12 -36.93
C ASN A 259 24.34 4.91 -35.72
N THR A 260 24.00 6.20 -35.66
CA THR A 260 24.46 7.14 -34.64
C THR A 260 23.31 7.70 -33.78
N THR A 261 22.05 7.48 -34.19
CA THR A 261 20.86 8.02 -33.52
C THR A 261 19.98 6.87 -33.00
N THR A 262 19.69 6.88 -31.71
CA THR A 262 18.74 5.94 -31.08
C THR A 262 17.63 6.72 -30.41
N VAL A 263 16.40 6.29 -30.63
CA VAL A 263 15.17 6.81 -29.99
C VAL A 263 14.58 5.73 -29.11
N ASN A 264 14.31 6.06 -27.85
CA ASN A 264 13.65 5.15 -26.90
C ASN A 264 12.33 5.76 -26.46
N LEU A 265 11.26 5.01 -26.61
CA LEU A 265 9.94 5.32 -26.07
C LEU A 265 9.65 4.33 -24.92
N ARG A 266 9.36 4.87 -23.75
CA ARG A 266 8.91 4.10 -22.59
C ARG A 266 7.58 4.65 -22.15
N MET A 267 6.62 3.77 -21.95
CA MET A 267 5.29 4.12 -21.48
C MET A 267 4.88 3.12 -20.42
N MET A 268 4.39 3.63 -19.31
CA MET A 268 3.78 2.85 -18.22
C MET A 268 2.43 3.46 -17.88
N ALA A 269 1.39 2.64 -17.93
CA ALA A 269 0.05 3.00 -17.49
C ALA A 269 -0.35 2.07 -16.34
N GLN A 270 -0.86 2.66 -15.27
CA GLN A 270 -1.39 1.97 -14.10
C GLN A 270 -2.82 2.44 -13.90
N ILE A 271 -3.75 1.51 -13.83
CA ILE A 271 -5.17 1.78 -13.62
C ILE A 271 -5.62 0.87 -12.49
N GLY A 272 -6.26 1.42 -11.48
CA GLY A 272 -6.73 0.62 -10.38
C GLY A 272 -7.98 1.16 -9.72
N SER A 273 -8.64 0.29 -8.99
CA SER A 273 -9.74 0.62 -8.10
C SER A 273 -9.55 -0.07 -6.77
N GLN A 274 -9.88 0.62 -5.70
CA GLN A 274 -9.88 0.07 -4.36
C GLN A 274 -11.22 0.36 -3.70
N LYS A 275 -11.84 -0.69 -3.17
CA LYS A 275 -13.05 -0.61 -2.35
C LYS A 275 -12.71 -1.10 -0.96
N GLY A 276 -13.30 -0.49 0.05
CA GLY A 276 -13.03 -0.90 1.43
C GLY A 276 -13.67 0.04 2.44
N PRO A 277 -13.35 -0.11 3.73
CA PRO A 277 -13.87 0.76 4.76
C PRO A 277 -13.31 2.17 4.56
N ASN A 278 -14.12 3.19 4.82
CA ASN A 278 -13.63 4.57 4.87
C ASN A 278 -12.72 4.80 6.08
N ASN A 279 -12.96 4.06 7.15
CA ASN A 279 -12.12 4.05 8.34
C ASN A 279 -10.86 3.23 8.07
N LYS A 280 -9.72 3.69 8.58
CA LYS A 280 -8.46 2.96 8.42
C LYS A 280 -8.52 1.63 9.14
N THR A 281 -8.04 0.56 8.51
CA THR A 281 -7.96 -0.78 9.12
C THR A 281 -7.17 -0.77 10.43
N THR A 282 -6.15 0.10 10.55
CA THR A 282 -5.40 0.29 11.81
C THR A 282 -6.27 0.84 12.94
N ASP A 283 -7.27 1.67 12.66
CA ASP A 283 -8.17 2.20 13.68
C ASP A 283 -9.26 1.19 14.04
N ILE A 284 -9.72 0.40 13.05
CA ILE A 284 -10.58 -0.77 13.31
C ILE A 284 -9.85 -1.74 14.26
N TYR A 285 -8.58 -2.07 13.95
CA TYR A 285 -7.76 -2.93 14.80
C TYR A 285 -7.60 -2.37 16.22
N LYS A 286 -7.34 -1.06 16.37
CA LYS A 286 -7.30 -0.43 17.70
C LYS A 286 -8.60 -0.59 18.46
N LYS A 287 -9.75 -0.39 17.80
CA LYS A 287 -11.05 -0.57 18.47
C LYS A 287 -11.25 -2.01 18.96
N VAL A 288 -10.85 -3.00 18.17
CA VAL A 288 -10.85 -4.42 18.60
C VAL A 288 -9.97 -4.62 19.83
N MET A 289 -8.77 -4.04 19.86
CA MET A 289 -7.85 -4.16 20.99
C MET A 289 -8.35 -3.50 22.29
N TYR A 290 -9.24 -2.50 22.18
CA TYR A 290 -9.78 -1.78 23.34
C TYR A 290 -11.20 -2.24 23.72
N ALA A 291 -11.89 -2.97 22.86
CA ALA A 291 -13.20 -3.51 23.19
C ALA A 291 -13.08 -4.66 24.18
N ASN A 292 -13.95 -4.69 25.19
CA ASN A 292 -14.00 -5.83 26.09
C ASN A 292 -15.12 -6.81 25.67
N PRO A 293 -15.03 -8.10 26.04
CA PRO A 293 -15.92 -9.14 25.55
C PRO A 293 -17.35 -9.06 26.11
N VAL A 294 -17.60 -8.26 27.16
CA VAL A 294 -18.84 -8.31 27.93
C VAL A 294 -19.65 -7.02 27.97
N SER A 295 -19.17 -5.95 27.33
CA SER A 295 -19.88 -4.65 27.40
C SER A 295 -21.16 -4.61 26.60
N PHE A 296 -21.20 -5.29 25.46
CA PHE A 296 -22.35 -5.39 24.56
C PHE A 296 -22.09 -6.46 23.50
N PRO A 297 -23.14 -7.04 22.91
CA PRO A 297 -23.00 -7.89 21.71
C PRO A 297 -22.62 -7.06 20.48
N GLY A 298 -22.16 -7.72 19.41
CA GLY A 298 -21.75 -7.04 18.20
C GLY A 298 -22.92 -6.48 17.40
N GLU A 299 -23.76 -7.38 16.92
CA GLU A 299 -24.89 -7.06 16.02
C GLU A 299 -25.90 -8.19 16.06
N GLU A 300 -27.17 -7.88 15.88
CA GLU A 300 -28.29 -8.79 15.73
C GLU A 300 -29.29 -8.18 14.72
N ASP A 301 -29.55 -8.83 13.61
CA ASP A 301 -30.51 -8.39 12.58
C ASP A 301 -30.43 -6.89 12.22
N HIS A 302 -29.21 -6.39 12.00
CA HIS A 302 -28.90 -4.98 11.73
C HIS A 302 -29.10 -4.03 12.93
N ILE A 303 -29.34 -4.56 14.12
CA ILE A 303 -29.32 -3.80 15.37
C ILE A 303 -27.88 -3.75 15.89
N TYR A 304 -27.35 -2.54 16.05
CA TYR A 304 -26.02 -2.34 16.64
C TYR A 304 -26.14 -2.04 18.13
N TYR A 305 -25.36 -2.74 18.90
CA TYR A 305 -25.36 -2.58 20.34
C TYR A 305 -24.24 -1.65 20.81
N GLY A 306 -24.51 -0.95 21.90
CA GLY A 306 -23.57 -0.08 22.58
C GLY A 306 -23.77 -0.15 24.10
N ASN A 307 -22.99 0.67 24.80
CA ASN A 307 -23.11 0.82 26.25
C ASN A 307 -23.10 2.30 26.59
N ALA A 308 -24.10 2.74 27.38
CA ALA A 308 -24.25 4.14 27.80
C ALA A 308 -23.04 4.71 28.56
N GLU A 309 -22.21 3.85 29.15
CA GLU A 309 -20.99 4.23 29.86
C GLU A 309 -19.83 4.54 28.91
N ILE A 310 -19.94 4.12 27.65
CA ILE A 310 -18.90 4.33 26.62
C ILE A 310 -19.27 5.55 25.78
N LYS A 311 -18.41 6.57 25.80
CA LYS A 311 -18.61 7.78 25.01
C LYS A 311 -18.50 7.47 23.51
N ALA A 312 -19.36 8.11 22.72
CA ALA A 312 -19.27 8.09 21.26
C ALA A 312 -17.87 8.56 20.79
N GLY A 313 -17.30 7.86 19.81
CA GLY A 313 -15.95 8.09 19.32
C GLY A 313 -14.83 7.48 20.17
N ALA A 314 -15.16 6.86 21.32
CA ALA A 314 -14.17 6.17 22.14
C ALA A 314 -13.65 4.90 21.44
N TYR A 315 -12.43 4.48 21.79
CA TYR A 315 -11.89 3.20 21.27
C TYR A 315 -12.71 1.98 21.67
N GLY A 316 -13.41 2.02 22.81
CA GLY A 316 -14.30 0.95 23.26
C GLY A 316 -15.71 0.94 22.65
N GLU A 317 -16.00 1.76 21.61
CA GLU A 317 -17.22 1.64 20.80
C GLU A 317 -17.26 0.32 20.05
N ASN A 318 -18.47 -0.06 19.61
CA ASN A 318 -18.71 -1.27 18.84
C ASN A 318 -17.80 -1.34 17.59
N PRO A 319 -16.77 -2.23 17.59
CA PRO A 319 -15.83 -2.33 16.46
C PRO A 319 -16.49 -2.82 15.18
N TYR A 320 -17.50 -3.68 15.29
CA TYR A 320 -18.23 -4.22 14.15
C TYR A 320 -19.00 -3.11 13.42
N GLN A 321 -19.74 -2.27 14.16
CA GLN A 321 -20.41 -1.12 13.58
C GLN A 321 -19.41 -0.14 12.95
N TYR A 322 -18.28 0.10 13.61
CA TYR A 322 -17.26 1.01 13.10
C TYR A 322 -16.67 0.52 11.77
N MET A 323 -16.52 -0.77 11.59
CA MET A 323 -16.13 -1.40 10.33
C MET A 323 -17.24 -1.31 9.29
N MET A 324 -18.48 -1.65 9.68
CA MET A 324 -19.63 -1.74 8.77
C MET A 324 -20.25 -0.39 8.44
N GLY A 325 -19.99 0.64 9.25
CA GLY A 325 -20.67 1.94 9.16
C GLY A 325 -20.22 2.83 7.99
N SER A 326 -19.14 2.51 7.32
CA SER A 326 -18.63 3.35 6.24
C SER A 326 -17.91 2.57 5.15
N PHE A 327 -17.99 3.10 3.92
CA PHE A 327 -17.41 2.52 2.73
C PHE A 327 -16.78 3.62 1.87
N ARG A 328 -15.66 3.30 1.25
CA ARG A 328 -14.96 4.18 0.31
C ARG A 328 -14.62 3.42 -0.96
N GLU A 329 -14.81 4.07 -2.09
CA GLU A 329 -14.35 3.60 -3.39
C GLU A 329 -13.42 4.63 -4.01
N ASP A 330 -12.20 4.21 -4.32
CA ASP A 330 -11.17 4.97 -5.01
C ASP A 330 -10.94 4.40 -6.41
N ASN A 331 -10.82 5.29 -7.41
CA ASN A 331 -10.44 4.95 -8.77
C ASN A 331 -9.24 5.81 -9.15
N PHE A 332 -8.09 5.19 -9.35
CA PHE A 332 -6.85 5.90 -9.64
C PHE A 332 -6.24 5.45 -10.96
N ASN A 333 -5.53 6.36 -11.59
CA ASN A 333 -4.71 6.05 -12.76
C ASN A 333 -3.41 6.86 -12.75
N THR A 334 -2.38 6.30 -13.36
CA THR A 334 -1.09 6.95 -13.59
C THR A 334 -0.65 6.63 -15.00
N LEU A 335 -0.35 7.66 -15.78
CA LEU A 335 0.32 7.53 -17.06
C LEU A 335 1.70 8.18 -16.94
N ASN A 336 2.75 7.42 -17.24
CA ASN A 336 4.13 7.89 -17.24
C ASN A 336 4.75 7.55 -18.58
N THR A 337 5.11 8.58 -19.36
CA THR A 337 5.66 8.43 -20.72
C THR A 337 6.99 9.16 -20.82
N SER A 338 8.02 8.46 -21.27
CA SER A 338 9.34 9.02 -21.52
C SER A 338 9.74 8.81 -22.96
N LEU A 339 10.27 9.84 -23.57
CA LEU A 339 10.94 9.80 -24.86
C LEU A 339 12.38 10.25 -24.66
N ASP A 340 13.35 9.42 -25.00
CA ASP A 340 14.75 9.82 -25.04
C ASP A 340 15.36 9.62 -26.42
N ILE A 341 16.17 10.57 -26.83
CA ILE A 341 16.93 10.56 -28.07
C ILE A 341 18.41 10.65 -27.71
N SER A 342 19.18 9.69 -28.16
CA SER A 342 20.63 9.64 -27.98
C SER A 342 21.31 9.73 -29.35
N GLN A 343 22.27 10.63 -29.45
CA GLN A 343 23.04 10.91 -30.68
C GLN A 343 24.54 10.77 -30.40
N ASP A 344 25.19 9.88 -31.12
CA ASP A 344 26.66 9.87 -31.19
C ASP A 344 27.12 11.03 -32.08
N LEU A 345 27.92 11.91 -31.48
CA LEU A 345 28.51 13.09 -32.13
C LEU A 345 30.00 12.88 -32.42
N GLY A 346 30.44 11.63 -32.56
CA GLY A 346 31.81 11.27 -32.87
C GLY A 346 32.35 11.91 -34.18
N PHE A 347 31.46 12.32 -35.07
CA PHE A 347 31.78 13.07 -36.27
C PHE A 347 32.19 14.54 -36.00
N VAL A 348 31.77 15.14 -34.86
CA VAL A 348 32.19 16.45 -34.40
C VAL A 348 33.52 16.32 -33.64
N THR A 349 33.56 15.45 -32.65
CA THR A 349 34.78 15.09 -31.93
C THR A 349 34.66 13.69 -31.35
N LYS A 350 35.74 12.91 -31.42
CA LYS A 350 35.76 11.53 -30.94
C LYS A 350 35.33 11.45 -29.45
N GLY A 351 34.34 10.63 -29.18
CA GLY A 351 33.84 10.35 -27.81
C GLY A 351 32.80 11.33 -27.30
N LEU A 352 32.32 12.27 -28.16
CA LEU A 352 31.18 13.14 -27.82
C LEU A 352 29.87 12.43 -28.12
N SER A 353 28.91 12.55 -27.20
CA SER A 353 27.52 12.13 -27.40
C SER A 353 26.55 13.11 -26.73
N ALA A 354 25.37 13.23 -27.29
CA ALA A 354 24.27 14.01 -26.73
C ALA A 354 23.10 13.10 -26.41
N LYS A 355 22.40 13.40 -25.33
CA LYS A 355 21.16 12.74 -24.95
C LYS A 355 20.14 13.78 -24.48
N VAL A 356 18.92 13.68 -24.99
CA VAL A 356 17.77 14.46 -24.51
C VAL A 356 16.69 13.48 -24.07
N LEU A 357 16.19 13.65 -22.86
CA LEU A 357 15.09 12.87 -22.30
C LEU A 357 13.97 13.83 -21.90
N VAL A 358 12.78 13.56 -22.40
CA VAL A 358 11.54 14.23 -21.99
C VAL A 358 10.65 13.21 -21.34
N ASN A 359 10.09 13.55 -20.18
CA ASN A 359 9.10 12.72 -19.50
C ASN A 359 7.88 13.54 -19.14
N PHE A 360 6.73 12.92 -19.30
CA PHE A 360 5.45 13.42 -18.88
C PHE A 360 4.76 12.37 -18.00
N LYS A 361 4.41 12.77 -16.77
CA LYS A 361 3.64 11.95 -15.84
C LYS A 361 2.33 12.68 -15.53
N ASN A 362 1.24 11.94 -15.60
CA ASN A 362 -0.07 12.35 -15.11
C ASN A 362 -0.57 11.31 -14.12
N TRP A 363 -1.04 11.77 -12.95
CA TRP A 363 -1.72 10.96 -11.96
C TRP A 363 -3.09 11.57 -11.68
N SER A 364 -4.11 10.73 -11.51
CA SER A 364 -5.40 11.18 -11.05
C SER A 364 -6.05 10.13 -10.14
N ASN A 365 -6.86 10.61 -9.22
CA ASN A 365 -7.69 9.82 -8.33
C ASN A 365 -9.07 10.43 -8.23
N SER A 366 -10.10 9.60 -8.20
CA SER A 366 -11.46 10.03 -7.89
C SER A 366 -12.03 9.07 -6.84
N TYR A 367 -12.64 9.61 -5.80
CA TYR A 367 -13.23 8.80 -4.76
C TYR A 367 -14.52 9.40 -4.22
N TYR A 368 -15.35 8.53 -3.66
CA TYR A 368 -16.51 8.90 -2.86
C TYR A 368 -16.60 7.99 -1.65
N THR A 369 -17.33 8.47 -0.65
CA THR A 369 -17.60 7.71 0.58
C THR A 369 -19.10 7.53 0.75
N ARG A 370 -19.47 6.40 1.34
CA ARG A 370 -20.82 6.13 1.83
C ARG A 370 -20.73 5.88 3.33
N SER A 371 -21.70 6.39 4.08
CA SER A 371 -21.75 6.20 5.53
C SER A 371 -23.18 6.04 6.01
N LEU A 372 -23.32 5.19 7.00
CA LEU A 372 -24.56 4.99 7.76
C LEU A 372 -24.35 5.56 9.16
N SER A 373 -25.26 6.38 9.61
CA SER A 373 -25.36 6.75 11.03
C SER A 373 -26.24 5.71 11.72
N PRO A 374 -25.68 4.79 12.52
CA PRO A 374 -26.44 3.68 13.05
C PRO A 374 -27.31 4.11 14.24
N TYR A 375 -28.39 3.36 14.43
CA TYR A 375 -29.09 3.35 15.73
C TYR A 375 -28.30 2.46 16.67
N TYR A 376 -27.99 2.97 17.88
CA TYR A 376 -27.39 2.16 18.92
C TYR A 376 -28.39 1.83 20.00
N TYR A 377 -28.39 0.58 20.41
CA TYR A 377 -29.25 0.05 21.46
C TYR A 377 -28.43 -0.54 22.58
N GLN A 378 -29.03 -0.62 23.76
CA GLN A 378 -28.52 -1.34 24.92
C GLN A 378 -29.62 -2.19 25.50
N VAL A 379 -29.33 -3.42 25.89
CA VAL A 379 -30.24 -4.23 26.67
C VAL A 379 -30.52 -3.52 27.97
N GLN A 380 -31.81 -3.36 28.33
CA GLN A 380 -32.20 -2.73 29.61
C GLN A 380 -31.81 -3.65 30.77
N PRO A 381 -31.16 -3.13 31.82
CA PRO A 381 -30.91 -3.90 33.03
C PRO A 381 -32.19 -4.53 33.55
N ASP A 382 -32.10 -5.76 34.05
CA ASP A 382 -33.18 -6.52 34.68
C ASP A 382 -34.41 -6.77 33.79
N SER A 383 -34.29 -6.64 32.48
CA SER A 383 -35.42 -6.86 31.56
C SER A 383 -35.49 -8.27 30.97
N TYR A 384 -34.50 -9.09 31.22
CA TYR A 384 -34.43 -10.43 30.66
C TYR A 384 -35.42 -11.38 31.35
N ASP A 385 -36.27 -11.98 30.52
CA ASP A 385 -37.17 -13.06 30.94
C ASP A 385 -36.63 -14.41 30.44
N PRO A 386 -36.04 -15.23 31.33
CA PRO A 386 -35.44 -16.50 30.93
C PRO A 386 -36.46 -17.57 30.52
N GLU A 387 -37.76 -17.42 30.89
CA GLU A 387 -38.80 -18.39 30.50
C GLU A 387 -39.20 -18.23 29.04
N ASN A 388 -39.23 -16.98 28.55
CA ASN A 388 -39.64 -16.64 27.19
C ASN A 388 -38.45 -16.25 26.30
N ASP A 389 -37.24 -16.19 26.83
CA ASP A 389 -36.02 -15.74 26.17
C ASP A 389 -36.18 -14.34 25.50
N THR A 390 -36.80 -13.41 26.24
CA THR A 390 -37.08 -12.06 25.76
C THR A 390 -36.41 -10.99 26.62
N TYR A 391 -36.08 -9.85 26.02
CA TYR A 391 -35.48 -8.72 26.72
C TYR A 391 -35.93 -7.41 26.10
N ALA A 392 -35.84 -6.31 26.82
CA ALA A 392 -36.18 -4.98 26.35
C ALA A 392 -34.92 -4.22 25.90
N LEU A 393 -35.04 -3.46 24.82
CA LEU A 393 -33.97 -2.59 24.30
C LEU A 393 -34.24 -1.12 24.67
N ARG A 394 -33.19 -0.42 25.04
CA ARG A 394 -33.17 1.02 25.19
C ARG A 394 -32.37 1.65 24.07
N LEU A 395 -32.97 2.61 23.34
CA LEU A 395 -32.28 3.41 22.34
C LEU A 395 -31.25 4.34 23.02
N LEU A 396 -29.98 4.23 22.63
CA LEU A 396 -28.90 5.09 23.10
C LEU A 396 -28.65 6.26 22.17
N GLN A 397 -28.71 5.99 20.87
CA GLN A 397 -28.45 6.96 19.82
C GLN A 397 -29.39 6.75 18.65
N THR A 398 -30.00 7.83 18.18
CA THR A 398 -30.79 7.84 16.96
C THR A 398 -29.87 7.88 15.75
N GLY A 399 -30.16 6.99 14.81
CA GLY A 399 -29.44 6.89 13.54
C GLY A 399 -30.27 7.42 12.35
N THR A 400 -29.91 6.96 11.15
CA THR A 400 -30.65 7.23 9.91
C THR A 400 -30.98 5.93 9.20
N ASP A 401 -32.15 5.90 8.51
CA ASP A 401 -32.59 4.74 7.74
C ASP A 401 -32.04 4.74 6.30
N TYR A 402 -31.13 5.64 6.02
CA TYR A 402 -30.51 5.78 4.69
C TYR A 402 -29.00 5.91 4.78
N ILE A 403 -28.33 5.43 3.74
CA ILE A 403 -26.89 5.57 3.56
C ILE A 403 -26.63 6.92 2.88
N SER A 404 -25.87 7.78 3.53
CA SER A 404 -25.40 9.03 2.94
C SER A 404 -24.23 8.77 1.99
N GLN A 405 -24.15 9.54 0.90
CA GLN A 405 -23.01 9.50 -0.01
C GLN A 405 -22.42 10.89 -0.15
N SER A 406 -21.08 10.98 -0.06
CA SER A 406 -20.37 12.22 -0.32
C SER A 406 -20.39 12.60 -1.80
N ASP A 407 -20.09 13.84 -2.11
CA ASP A 407 -19.70 14.22 -3.46
C ASP A 407 -18.43 13.48 -3.89
N ILE A 408 -18.26 13.33 -5.21
CA ILE A 408 -17.06 12.73 -5.77
C ILE A 408 -15.92 13.73 -5.65
N THR A 409 -14.92 13.39 -4.84
CA THR A 409 -13.67 14.13 -4.78
C THR A 409 -12.75 13.69 -5.92
N LYS A 410 -12.15 14.66 -6.60
CA LYS A 410 -11.21 14.44 -7.70
C LYS A 410 -9.89 15.10 -7.38
N GLU A 411 -8.81 14.37 -7.58
CA GLU A 411 -7.43 14.80 -7.37
C GLU A 411 -6.64 14.49 -8.64
N ALA A 412 -5.73 15.39 -9.03
CA ALA A 412 -4.84 15.13 -10.15
C ALA A 412 -3.52 15.88 -9.96
N ASP A 413 -2.44 15.31 -10.43
CA ASP A 413 -1.16 15.98 -10.60
C ASP A 413 -0.50 15.67 -11.94
N GLN A 414 0.36 16.59 -12.37
CA GLN A 414 1.16 16.45 -13.57
C GLN A 414 2.61 16.80 -13.28
N THR A 415 3.51 16.05 -13.85
CA THR A 415 4.95 16.34 -13.81
C THR A 415 5.50 16.33 -15.23
N PHE A 416 6.15 17.42 -15.61
CA PHE A 416 6.98 17.50 -16.80
C PHE A 416 8.45 17.48 -16.38
N TYR A 417 9.26 16.67 -17.06
CA TYR A 417 10.68 16.53 -16.79
C TYR A 417 11.47 16.56 -18.10
N LEU A 418 12.53 17.38 -18.13
CA LEU A 418 13.48 17.46 -19.24
C LEU A 418 14.89 17.28 -18.69
N ASP A 419 15.67 16.42 -19.34
CA ASP A 419 17.09 16.19 -19.08
C ASP A 419 17.84 16.24 -20.41
N ALA A 420 18.78 17.15 -20.55
CA ALA A 420 19.65 17.28 -21.72
C ALA A 420 21.11 17.14 -21.27
N ARG A 421 21.83 16.22 -21.89
CA ARG A 421 23.22 15.89 -21.55
C ARG A 421 24.14 15.95 -22.78
N LEU A 422 25.34 16.41 -22.52
CA LEU A 422 26.49 16.23 -23.39
C LEU A 422 27.56 15.46 -22.62
N ASP A 423 27.91 14.28 -23.09
CA ASP A 423 28.94 13.43 -22.52
C ASP A 423 30.13 13.39 -23.47
N TRP A 424 31.33 13.63 -22.95
CA TRP A 424 32.55 13.48 -23.69
C TRP A 424 33.51 12.55 -22.96
N LYS A 425 34.00 11.51 -23.68
CA LYS A 425 34.94 10.51 -23.16
C LYS A 425 36.03 10.28 -24.16
N ARG A 426 37.29 10.56 -23.74
CA ARG A 426 38.43 10.40 -24.65
C ARG A 426 39.67 9.93 -23.89
N SER A 427 40.41 9.02 -24.52
CA SER A 427 41.69 8.54 -24.03
C SER A 427 42.81 9.18 -24.80
N PHE A 428 43.81 9.73 -24.09
CA PHE A 428 45.04 10.30 -24.63
C PHE A 428 46.22 9.55 -24.05
N GLY A 429 46.72 8.55 -24.78
CA GLY A 429 47.76 7.66 -24.26
C GLY A 429 47.30 6.93 -22.97
N LYS A 430 47.94 7.21 -21.85
CA LYS A 430 47.61 6.64 -20.54
C LYS A 430 46.53 7.42 -19.78
N HIS A 431 46.09 8.57 -20.26
CA HIS A 431 45.11 9.44 -19.59
C HIS A 431 43.73 9.24 -20.17
N ASN A 432 42.76 8.93 -19.30
CA ASN A 432 41.35 8.85 -19.65
C ASN A 432 40.63 10.09 -19.11
N MET A 433 40.07 10.90 -19.99
CA MET A 433 39.33 12.11 -19.62
C MET A 433 37.83 11.90 -19.88
N THR A 434 37.01 12.36 -18.93
CA THR A 434 35.56 12.40 -19.07
C THR A 434 35.06 13.78 -18.64
N ALA A 435 34.16 14.34 -19.45
CA ALA A 435 33.43 15.56 -19.11
C ALA A 435 31.96 15.33 -19.37
N MET A 436 31.14 15.93 -18.55
CA MET A 436 29.68 15.89 -18.69
C MET A 436 29.12 17.29 -18.44
N PHE A 437 28.26 17.73 -19.34
CA PHE A 437 27.37 18.88 -19.13
C PHE A 437 25.94 18.37 -19.07
N MET A 438 25.17 18.79 -18.07
CA MET A 438 23.80 18.37 -17.88
C MET A 438 22.92 19.57 -17.53
N TYR A 439 21.80 19.68 -18.21
CA TYR A 439 20.73 20.60 -17.89
C TYR A 439 19.49 19.77 -17.53
N MET A 440 18.84 20.10 -16.42
CA MET A 440 17.66 19.41 -15.93
C MET A 440 16.61 20.42 -15.53
N MET A 441 15.36 20.16 -15.94
CA MET A 441 14.18 20.94 -15.57
C MET A 441 13.06 20.00 -15.12
N ARG A 442 12.40 20.36 -14.05
CA ARG A 442 11.19 19.68 -13.57
C ARG A 442 10.12 20.71 -13.24
N GLU A 443 8.96 20.54 -13.82
CA GLU A 443 7.76 21.30 -13.49
C GLU A 443 6.73 20.33 -12.89
N TYR A 444 6.19 20.70 -11.72
CA TYR A 444 5.15 19.96 -11.05
C TYR A 444 3.92 20.86 -10.90
N ARG A 445 2.76 20.35 -11.31
CA ARG A 445 1.47 21.03 -11.18
C ARG A 445 0.53 20.12 -10.39
N ASN A 446 -0.04 20.67 -9.30
CA ASN A 446 -1.00 20.00 -8.44
C ASN A 446 -2.39 20.62 -8.64
N GLY A 447 -3.44 19.75 -8.61
CA GLY A 447 -4.83 20.20 -8.69
C GLY A 447 -5.29 20.58 -10.11
N VAL A 448 -4.52 20.23 -11.14
CA VAL A 448 -4.94 20.49 -12.53
C VAL A 448 -5.94 19.42 -12.96
N LEU A 449 -7.22 19.69 -12.72
CA LEU A 449 -8.29 19.00 -13.43
C LEU A 449 -8.47 19.70 -14.78
N PRO A 450 -8.51 18.97 -15.91
CA PRO A 450 -8.99 19.56 -17.16
C PRO A 450 -10.46 19.97 -16.94
N ASN A 451 -10.76 21.24 -17.24
CA ASN A 451 -12.12 21.75 -17.26
C ASN A 451 -12.92 21.04 -18.34
#